data_6f1c8f43e003d00fc5234f472f1677f0
#
_entry.id   6f1c8f43e003d00fc5234f472f1677f0
#
_cell.length_a   1.000
_cell.length_b   1.000
_cell.length_c   1.000
_cell.angle_alpha   90.00
_cell.angle_beta   90.00
_cell.angle_gamma   90.00
#
_symmetry.space_group_name_H-M   'P 1'
#
loop_
_entity.id
_entity.type
_entity.pdbx_description
1 polymer ?
#
loop_
_entity_poly.entity_id
_entity_poly.type
_entity_poly.pdbx_seq_one_letter_code
_entity_poly.pdbx_strand_id
1 'polypeptide(L)'
;MYIEKIQSPADLKGMDIKTLNIVADEIRQAVLNRVSKHGGHVGPNLGFVEATVALHYVFNAPKDKFVFDVSHQCYPHKVLTGRASGFLGDVDDMNVISGYSSPAECPEYDNFEVGHTSTSISLATGLQKARDIKGNNENIIAIIGDGSLSGGEAFEGLDEASELGTGIIIVVNDNEMSIAENHGGIYKNLRALRESNGSCEHNWFKAWGFEYKYLEEGNNIEKLIEVFESVKDTDKPTVVHIHTEKGHGFAPAVANKEVWHWGMPFHFVFRSVEQPKTIRNIQ
;
A
#
# COMPACT_ATOMS: atom_id res chain seq x y z
N MET A 1 10.85 2.57 20.89
CA MET A 1 9.76 2.47 19.88
C MET A 1 9.62 1.00 19.50
N TYR A 2 8.41 0.59 19.08
CA TYR A 2 8.19 -0.78 18.58
C TYR A 2 8.94 -1.01 17.26
N ILE A 3 8.87 -0.06 16.31
CA ILE A 3 9.48 -0.22 14.98
C ILE A 3 11.00 -0.39 14.98
N GLU A 4 11.70 0.07 16.01
CA GLU A 4 13.15 -0.20 16.19
C GLU A 4 13.45 -1.67 16.46
N LYS A 5 12.48 -2.40 16.98
CA LYS A 5 12.61 -3.81 17.37
C LYS A 5 12.08 -4.77 16.31
N ILE A 6 11.29 -4.26 15.37
CA ILE A 6 10.75 -5.06 14.26
C ILE A 6 11.86 -5.32 13.24
N GLN A 7 12.26 -6.57 13.14
CA GLN A 7 13.26 -7.05 12.17
C GLN A 7 12.59 -7.75 10.98
N SER A 8 11.38 -8.24 11.18
CA SER A 8 10.61 -8.94 10.16
C SER A 8 9.09 -8.78 10.42
N PRO A 9 8.25 -9.01 9.42
CA PRO A 9 6.79 -9.02 9.61
C PRO A 9 6.30 -10.04 10.63
N ALA A 10 7.08 -11.09 10.91
CA ALA A 10 6.74 -12.08 11.93
C ALA A 10 6.62 -11.46 13.33
N ASP A 11 7.34 -10.37 13.58
CA ASP A 11 7.31 -9.67 14.88
C ASP A 11 5.96 -8.97 15.16
N LEU A 12 5.12 -8.80 14.13
CA LEU A 12 3.76 -8.28 14.28
C LEU A 12 2.77 -9.35 14.78
N LYS A 13 3.08 -10.62 14.53
CA LYS A 13 2.17 -11.71 14.85
C LYS A 13 1.91 -11.79 16.35
N GLY A 14 0.64 -11.84 16.72
CA GLY A 14 0.23 -11.89 18.12
C GLY A 14 0.17 -10.53 18.85
N MET A 15 0.50 -9.41 18.19
CA MET A 15 0.22 -8.07 18.72
C MET A 15 -1.30 -7.84 18.76
N ASP A 16 -1.79 -7.20 19.79
CA ASP A 16 -3.18 -6.75 19.84
C ASP A 16 -3.42 -5.52 18.96
N ILE A 17 -4.68 -5.24 18.66
CA ILE A 17 -5.07 -4.11 17.79
C ILE A 17 -4.55 -2.77 18.33
N LYS A 18 -4.53 -2.58 19.64
CA LYS A 18 -4.01 -1.36 20.26
C LYS A 18 -2.52 -1.20 19.97
N THR A 19 -1.74 -2.26 20.08
CA THR A 19 -0.30 -2.26 19.79
C THR A 19 -0.05 -2.04 18.30
N LEU A 20 -0.83 -2.67 17.41
CA LEU A 20 -0.73 -2.46 15.96
C LEU A 20 -1.01 -0.99 15.56
N ASN A 21 -1.98 -0.34 16.22
CA ASN A 21 -2.23 1.10 16.01
C ASN A 21 -1.03 1.96 16.45
N ILE A 22 -0.37 1.61 17.57
CA ILE A 22 0.86 2.31 18.00
C ILE A 22 1.98 2.11 16.96
N VAL A 23 2.15 0.89 16.44
CA VAL A 23 3.11 0.60 15.37
C VAL A 23 2.83 1.44 14.13
N ALA A 24 1.56 1.54 13.71
CA ALA A 24 1.16 2.38 12.57
C ALA A 24 1.50 3.86 12.80
N ASP A 25 1.24 4.38 13.99
CA ASP A 25 1.60 5.76 14.34
C ASP A 25 3.11 5.98 14.36
N GLU A 26 3.89 5.04 14.88
CA GLU A 26 5.36 5.11 14.85
C GLU A 26 5.90 5.05 13.41
N ILE A 27 5.34 4.21 12.54
CA ILE A 27 5.68 4.17 11.10
C ILE A 27 5.37 5.52 10.45
N ARG A 28 4.22 6.11 10.72
CA ARG A 28 3.83 7.42 10.19
C ARG A 28 4.83 8.50 10.57
N GLN A 29 5.26 8.51 11.84
CA GLN A 29 6.29 9.44 12.32
C GLN A 29 7.64 9.20 11.64
N ALA A 30 8.06 7.95 11.47
CA ALA A 30 9.29 7.58 10.78
C ALA A 30 9.27 8.01 9.30
N VAL A 31 8.15 7.79 8.59
CA VAL A 31 7.96 8.27 7.22
C VAL A 31 8.08 9.80 7.16
N LEU A 32 7.40 10.53 8.05
CA LEU A 32 7.50 12.00 8.12
C LEU A 32 8.92 12.47 8.45
N ASN A 33 9.64 11.80 9.36
CA ASN A 33 11.03 12.08 9.64
C ASN A 33 11.91 11.96 8.38
N ARG A 34 11.78 10.85 7.65
CA ARG A 34 12.51 10.64 6.40
C ARG A 34 12.19 11.71 5.36
N VAL A 35 10.91 11.87 5.02
CA VAL A 35 10.52 12.79 3.93
C VAL A 35 10.82 14.24 4.23
N SER A 36 10.83 14.65 5.51
CA SER A 36 11.22 16.00 5.91
C SER A 36 12.70 16.28 5.68
N LYS A 37 13.56 15.29 5.83
CA LYS A 37 15.02 15.43 5.70
C LYS A 37 15.53 15.12 4.30
N HIS A 38 14.97 14.08 3.68
CA HIS A 38 15.45 13.52 2.42
C HIS A 38 14.55 13.87 1.23
N GLY A 39 13.27 14.21 1.47
CA GLY A 39 12.23 14.27 0.46
C GLY A 39 11.64 12.91 0.13
N GLY A 40 10.66 12.88 -0.78
CA GLY A 40 10.02 11.66 -1.25
C GLY A 40 8.50 11.73 -1.25
N HIS A 41 7.86 10.56 -1.42
CA HIS A 41 6.41 10.45 -1.47
C HIS A 41 5.80 10.51 -0.06
N VAL A 42 4.95 11.51 0.17
CA VAL A 42 4.34 11.77 1.48
C VAL A 42 2.94 11.17 1.56
N GLY A 43 2.00 11.76 0.84
CA GLY A 43 0.59 11.39 0.88
C GLY A 43 0.30 9.92 0.59
N PRO A 44 0.90 9.32 -0.48
CA PRO A 44 0.71 7.92 -0.80
C PRO A 44 1.13 6.97 0.32
N ASN A 45 2.28 7.22 0.96
CA ASN A 45 2.76 6.40 2.07
C ASN A 45 1.89 6.54 3.32
N LEU A 46 1.54 7.77 3.68
CA LEU A 46 0.72 8.04 4.88
C LEU A 46 -0.69 7.44 4.75
N GLY A 47 -1.26 7.44 3.54
CA GLY A 47 -2.57 6.84 3.27
C GLY A 47 -2.60 5.32 3.31
N PHE A 48 -1.44 4.65 3.26
CA PHE A 48 -1.35 3.19 3.15
C PHE A 48 -0.63 2.52 4.33
N VAL A 49 -0.42 3.23 5.44
CA VAL A 49 0.27 2.70 6.64
C VAL A 49 -0.54 1.55 7.25
N GLU A 50 -1.80 1.79 7.58
CA GLU A 50 -2.68 0.81 8.24
C GLU A 50 -2.87 -0.43 7.37
N ALA A 51 -3.07 -0.24 6.07
CA ALA A 51 -3.21 -1.36 5.14
C ALA A 51 -1.93 -2.20 5.06
N THR A 52 -0.75 -1.56 5.07
CA THR A 52 0.53 -2.29 5.08
C THR A 52 0.73 -3.06 6.38
N VAL A 53 0.40 -2.48 7.54
CA VAL A 53 0.46 -3.17 8.84
C VAL A 53 -0.46 -4.39 8.84
N ALA A 54 -1.71 -4.23 8.39
CA ALA A 54 -2.68 -5.31 8.31
C ALA A 54 -2.26 -6.42 7.33
N LEU A 55 -1.73 -6.07 6.15
CA LEU A 55 -1.18 -7.02 5.19
C LEU A 55 -0.07 -7.86 5.81
N HIS A 56 0.90 -7.24 6.46
CA HIS A 56 2.00 -7.95 7.12
C HIS A 56 1.58 -8.71 8.38
N TYR A 57 0.49 -8.27 9.03
CA TYR A 57 -0.09 -9.02 10.14
C TYR A 57 -0.80 -10.30 9.67
N VAL A 58 -1.54 -10.25 8.56
CA VAL A 58 -2.34 -11.38 8.05
C VAL A 58 -1.46 -12.35 7.26
N PHE A 59 -0.75 -11.88 6.26
CA PHE A 59 0.05 -12.70 5.35
C PHE A 59 1.45 -12.98 5.90
N ASN A 60 2.08 -14.04 5.41
CA ASN A 60 3.35 -14.56 5.92
C ASN A 60 4.52 -14.23 4.97
N ALA A 61 4.85 -12.93 4.80
CA ALA A 61 6.05 -12.56 4.09
C ALA A 61 7.31 -13.04 4.83
N PRO A 62 8.35 -13.53 4.12
CA PRO A 62 8.55 -13.47 2.68
C PRO A 62 7.98 -14.65 1.89
N LYS A 63 7.31 -15.63 2.55
CA LYS A 63 6.67 -16.73 1.83
C LYS A 63 5.61 -16.16 0.90
N ASP A 64 4.62 -15.45 1.44
CA ASP A 64 3.63 -14.72 0.68
C ASP A 64 4.29 -13.50 0.00
N LYS A 65 3.91 -13.20 -1.25
CA LYS A 65 4.59 -12.23 -2.09
C LYS A 65 3.75 -10.97 -2.26
N PHE A 66 4.35 -9.81 -2.02
CA PHE A 66 3.77 -8.51 -2.29
C PHE A 66 4.40 -7.88 -3.52
N VAL A 67 3.56 -7.35 -4.41
CA VAL A 67 3.99 -6.59 -5.59
C VAL A 67 3.31 -5.23 -5.55
N PHE A 68 4.09 -4.20 -5.24
CA PHE A 68 3.60 -2.82 -5.15
C PHE A 68 3.65 -2.15 -6.52
N ASP A 69 2.53 -1.57 -6.95
CA ASP A 69 2.49 -0.75 -8.17
C ASP A 69 3.26 0.55 -7.97
N VAL A 70 4.03 0.97 -8.95
CA VAL A 70 4.99 2.09 -8.84
C VAL A 70 5.99 1.87 -7.69
N SER A 71 5.53 1.26 -6.63
CA SER A 71 6.17 1.05 -5.33
C SER A 71 6.48 2.32 -4.52
N HIS A 72 5.93 3.47 -4.91
CA HIS A 72 6.07 4.74 -4.22
C HIS A 72 5.35 4.82 -2.86
N GLN A 73 4.50 3.84 -2.55
CA GLN A 73 3.78 3.66 -1.27
C GLN A 73 4.33 2.49 -0.43
N CYS A 74 5.61 2.11 -0.64
CA CYS A 74 6.23 0.97 0.03
C CYS A 74 7.05 1.32 1.29
N TYR A 75 7.07 2.58 1.75
CA TYR A 75 7.85 2.96 2.93
C TYR A 75 7.43 2.18 4.19
N PRO A 76 6.14 2.03 4.52
CA PRO A 76 5.71 1.21 5.64
C PRO A 76 6.18 -0.26 5.52
N HIS A 77 6.14 -0.82 4.32
CA HIS A 77 6.67 -2.16 4.02
C HIS A 77 8.18 -2.25 4.34
N LYS A 78 8.98 -1.26 3.92
CA LYS A 78 10.42 -1.22 4.22
C LYS A 78 10.68 -1.16 5.72
N VAL A 79 9.94 -0.33 6.46
CA VAL A 79 10.05 -0.25 7.93
C VAL A 79 9.79 -1.61 8.57
N LEU A 80 8.73 -2.32 8.15
CA LEU A 80 8.32 -3.60 8.71
C LEU A 80 9.19 -4.79 8.28
N THR A 81 10.05 -4.60 7.29
CA THR A 81 10.97 -5.62 6.77
C THR A 81 12.43 -5.36 7.14
N GLY A 82 12.66 -4.78 8.34
CA GLY A 82 13.98 -4.62 8.94
C GLY A 82 14.77 -3.40 8.46
N ARG A 83 14.16 -2.50 7.67
CA ARG A 83 14.81 -1.30 7.12
C ARG A 83 14.45 -0.01 7.85
N ALA A 84 14.02 -0.10 9.11
CA ALA A 84 13.58 1.04 9.91
C ALA A 84 14.68 2.10 10.10
N SER A 85 15.97 1.72 10.12
CA SER A 85 17.10 2.65 10.22
C SER A 85 17.09 3.72 9.14
N GLY A 86 16.72 3.38 7.90
CA GLY A 86 16.60 4.32 6.79
C GLY A 86 15.47 5.34 6.94
N PHE A 87 14.69 5.27 8.03
CA PHE A 87 13.58 6.18 8.35
C PHE A 87 13.79 6.90 9.68
N LEU A 88 14.53 6.31 10.60
CA LEU A 88 14.78 6.83 11.96
C LEU A 88 16.12 7.53 12.09
N GLY A 89 17.12 7.13 11.30
CA GLY A 89 18.48 7.61 11.35
C GLY A 89 18.67 9.04 10.83
N ASP A 90 19.89 9.35 10.50
CA ASP A 90 20.25 10.60 9.83
C ASP A 90 20.11 10.51 8.30
N VAL A 91 20.56 11.55 7.59
CA VAL A 91 20.44 11.61 6.12
C VAL A 91 21.30 10.55 5.44
N ASP A 92 22.45 10.18 6.00
CA ASP A 92 23.34 9.18 5.41
C ASP A 92 22.71 7.77 5.50
N ASP A 93 22.08 7.43 6.63
CA ASP A 93 21.28 6.20 6.76
C ASP A 93 20.12 6.16 5.76
N MET A 94 19.49 7.31 5.54
CA MET A 94 18.39 7.43 4.58
C MET A 94 18.82 7.23 3.13
N ASN A 95 20.05 7.60 2.77
CA ASN A 95 20.57 7.49 1.40
C ASN A 95 20.79 6.04 0.95
N VAL A 96 20.92 5.08 1.89
CA VAL A 96 21.08 3.64 1.56
C VAL A 96 19.75 2.97 1.22
N ILE A 97 18.61 3.61 1.50
CA ILE A 97 17.27 3.05 1.27
C ILE A 97 16.60 3.82 0.13
N SER A 98 16.31 3.14 -0.98
CA SER A 98 15.60 3.78 -2.10
C SER A 98 14.15 4.11 -1.76
N GLY A 99 13.55 5.00 -2.56
CA GLY A 99 12.13 5.36 -2.44
C GLY A 99 11.17 4.35 -3.07
N TYR A 100 11.68 3.24 -3.60
CA TYR A 100 10.94 2.24 -4.36
C TYR A 100 11.34 0.82 -3.91
N SER A 101 10.54 -0.19 -4.27
CA SER A 101 10.90 -1.60 -4.11
C SER A 101 12.21 -1.89 -4.85
N SER A 102 13.14 -2.57 -4.18
CA SER A 102 14.45 -2.85 -4.75
C SER A 102 14.99 -4.19 -4.25
N PRO A 103 15.06 -5.21 -5.12
CA PRO A 103 15.71 -6.48 -4.79
C PRO A 103 17.19 -6.33 -4.43
N ALA A 104 17.85 -5.26 -4.89
CA ALA A 104 19.23 -4.97 -4.53
C ALA A 104 19.38 -4.57 -3.04
N GLU A 105 18.33 -3.98 -2.43
CA GLU A 105 18.28 -3.68 -1.00
C GLU A 105 17.88 -4.90 -0.17
N CYS A 106 16.81 -5.59 -0.60
CA CYS A 106 16.21 -6.66 0.17
C CYS A 106 15.53 -7.71 -0.74
N PRO A 107 16.32 -8.63 -1.33
CA PRO A 107 15.79 -9.62 -2.29
C PRO A 107 14.79 -10.60 -1.68
N GLU A 108 14.75 -10.69 -0.36
CA GLU A 108 13.83 -11.56 0.36
C GLU A 108 12.39 -11.04 0.29
N TYR A 109 12.20 -9.71 0.43
CA TYR A 109 10.88 -9.08 0.50
C TYR A 109 10.50 -8.28 -0.75
N ASP A 110 11.47 -7.76 -1.49
CA ASP A 110 11.28 -6.98 -2.70
C ASP A 110 11.51 -7.87 -3.92
N ASN A 111 10.44 -8.29 -4.61
CA ASN A 111 10.55 -9.25 -5.71
C ASN A 111 10.94 -8.61 -7.04
N PHE A 112 10.64 -7.31 -7.22
CA PHE A 112 10.86 -6.56 -8.46
C PHE A 112 11.38 -5.16 -8.14
N GLU A 113 12.19 -4.63 -9.05
CA GLU A 113 12.47 -3.21 -9.10
C GLU A 113 11.36 -2.54 -9.92
N VAL A 114 10.53 -1.72 -9.26
CA VAL A 114 9.34 -1.12 -9.84
C VAL A 114 9.39 0.39 -9.66
N GLY A 115 9.01 1.12 -10.67
CA GLY A 115 8.89 2.58 -10.67
C GLY A 115 7.82 3.07 -11.65
N HIS A 116 7.40 2.20 -12.58
CA HIS A 116 6.34 2.51 -13.55
C HIS A 116 4.96 2.14 -13.02
N THR A 117 3.96 2.95 -13.36
CA THR A 117 2.54 2.69 -13.04
C THR A 117 1.99 1.47 -13.79
N SER A 118 0.94 0.87 -13.27
CA SER A 118 0.10 -0.16 -13.92
C SER A 118 0.74 -1.55 -14.05
N THR A 119 1.94 -1.77 -13.50
CA THR A 119 2.73 -2.99 -13.73
C THR A 119 2.49 -4.10 -12.71
N SER A 120 1.99 -3.77 -11.51
CA SER A 120 1.95 -4.71 -10.38
C SER A 120 1.11 -5.95 -10.63
N ILE A 121 -0.03 -5.80 -11.31
CA ILE A 121 -0.95 -6.92 -11.56
C ILE A 121 -0.30 -7.92 -12.53
N SER A 122 0.29 -7.46 -13.63
CA SER A 122 0.98 -8.31 -14.60
C SER A 122 2.17 -9.05 -13.97
N LEU A 123 2.97 -8.35 -13.15
CA LEU A 123 4.09 -8.96 -12.41
C LEU A 123 3.61 -10.02 -11.40
N ALA A 124 2.55 -9.70 -10.65
CA ALA A 124 1.95 -10.63 -9.69
C ALA A 124 1.32 -11.84 -10.38
N THR A 125 0.68 -11.66 -11.53
CA THR A 125 0.12 -12.74 -12.35
C THR A 125 1.23 -13.68 -12.82
N GLY A 126 2.40 -13.15 -13.20
CA GLY A 126 3.57 -13.96 -13.51
C GLY A 126 4.07 -14.80 -12.32
N LEU A 127 4.10 -14.24 -11.09
CA LEU A 127 4.42 -14.98 -9.86
C LEU A 127 3.35 -16.04 -9.56
N GLN A 128 2.08 -15.70 -9.73
CA GLN A 128 0.96 -16.63 -9.55
C GLN A 128 1.08 -17.84 -10.46
N LYS A 129 1.33 -17.62 -11.74
CA LYS A 129 1.55 -18.68 -12.73
C LYS A 129 2.74 -19.56 -12.37
N ALA A 130 3.85 -18.94 -11.93
CA ALA A 130 5.03 -19.68 -11.51
C ALA A 130 4.77 -20.52 -10.24
N ARG A 131 4.01 -19.99 -9.27
CA ARG A 131 3.54 -20.71 -8.08
C ARG A 131 2.74 -21.95 -8.46
N ASP A 132 1.75 -21.78 -9.35
CA ASP A 132 0.84 -22.85 -9.76
C ASP A 132 1.56 -23.98 -10.51
N ILE A 133 2.49 -23.64 -11.42
CA ILE A 133 3.33 -24.61 -12.14
C ILE A 133 4.21 -25.42 -11.16
N LYS A 134 4.70 -24.78 -10.07
CA LYS A 134 5.52 -25.43 -9.05
C LYS A 134 4.71 -26.23 -8.03
N GLY A 135 3.37 -26.10 -8.03
CA GLY A 135 2.49 -26.70 -7.04
C GLY A 135 2.65 -26.11 -5.62
N ASN A 136 3.09 -24.88 -5.55
CA ASN A 136 3.23 -24.14 -4.30
C ASN A 136 1.87 -23.53 -3.86
N ASN A 137 1.83 -22.95 -2.64
CA ASN A 137 0.60 -22.44 -2.03
C ASN A 137 0.74 -21.08 -1.34
N GLU A 138 1.81 -20.33 -1.63
CA GLU A 138 1.94 -18.96 -1.13
C GLU A 138 0.86 -18.05 -1.72
N ASN A 139 0.45 -17.05 -0.94
CA ASN A 139 -0.40 -15.98 -1.44
C ASN A 139 0.41 -15.02 -2.31
N ILE A 140 -0.15 -14.62 -3.45
CA ILE A 140 0.41 -13.58 -4.32
C ILE A 140 -0.51 -12.37 -4.27
N ILE A 141 0.02 -11.24 -3.81
CA ILE A 141 -0.74 -10.04 -3.56
C ILE A 141 -0.21 -8.89 -4.44
N ALA A 142 -1.00 -8.44 -5.40
CA ALA A 142 -0.77 -7.20 -6.14
C ALA A 142 -1.39 -6.03 -5.38
N ILE A 143 -0.67 -4.92 -5.25
CA ILE A 143 -1.14 -3.70 -4.61
C ILE A 143 -1.08 -2.59 -5.64
N ILE A 144 -2.23 -2.01 -5.99
CA ILE A 144 -2.35 -0.99 -7.02
C ILE A 144 -3.19 0.19 -6.53
N GLY A 145 -2.73 1.41 -6.81
CA GLY A 145 -3.53 2.61 -6.60
C GLY A 145 -4.57 2.80 -7.71
N ASP A 146 -5.67 3.45 -7.36
CA ASP A 146 -6.75 3.79 -8.29
C ASP A 146 -6.23 4.55 -9.53
N GLY A 147 -5.31 5.50 -9.36
CA GLY A 147 -4.71 6.23 -10.47
C GLY A 147 -3.99 5.33 -11.48
N SER A 148 -3.24 4.34 -11.00
CA SER A 148 -2.51 3.37 -11.83
C SER A 148 -3.42 2.35 -12.50
N LEU A 149 -4.57 2.08 -11.91
CA LEU A 149 -5.54 1.08 -12.41
C LEU A 149 -6.09 1.42 -13.80
N SER A 150 -6.02 2.69 -14.22
CA SER A 150 -6.47 3.10 -15.56
C SER A 150 -5.47 2.86 -16.69
N GLY A 151 -4.27 2.38 -16.39
CA GLY A 151 -3.26 2.09 -17.42
C GLY A 151 -3.54 0.80 -18.17
N GLY A 152 -3.17 0.74 -19.46
CA GLY A 152 -3.42 -0.41 -20.34
C GLY A 152 -2.84 -1.71 -19.80
N GLU A 153 -1.61 -1.67 -19.28
CA GLU A 153 -0.95 -2.86 -18.71
C GLU A 153 -1.69 -3.42 -17.49
N ALA A 154 -2.34 -2.56 -16.67
CA ALA A 154 -3.17 -3.04 -15.57
C ALA A 154 -4.40 -3.79 -16.09
N PHE A 155 -5.00 -3.33 -17.20
CA PHE A 155 -6.11 -4.03 -17.86
C PHE A 155 -5.67 -5.38 -18.43
N GLU A 156 -4.53 -5.45 -19.10
CA GLU A 156 -3.95 -6.71 -19.60
C GLU A 156 -3.64 -7.67 -18.45
N GLY A 157 -3.08 -7.14 -17.34
CA GLY A 157 -2.83 -7.95 -16.14
C GLY A 157 -4.11 -8.48 -15.49
N LEU A 158 -5.19 -7.69 -15.46
CA LEU A 158 -6.50 -8.13 -14.95
C LEU A 158 -7.13 -9.20 -15.87
N ASP A 159 -7.04 -9.03 -17.19
CA ASP A 159 -7.53 -10.00 -18.16
C ASP A 159 -6.86 -11.37 -17.94
N GLU A 160 -5.54 -11.42 -17.89
CA GLU A 160 -4.79 -12.66 -17.63
C GLU A 160 -5.06 -13.22 -16.22
N ALA A 161 -5.13 -12.36 -15.19
CA ALA A 161 -5.41 -12.80 -13.83
C ALA A 161 -6.79 -13.47 -13.70
N SER A 162 -7.79 -12.96 -14.41
CA SER A 162 -9.12 -13.57 -14.46
C SER A 162 -9.13 -14.91 -15.18
N GLU A 163 -8.40 -15.03 -16.28
CA GLU A 163 -8.29 -16.27 -17.08
C GLU A 163 -7.55 -17.39 -16.33
N LEU A 164 -6.51 -17.05 -15.55
CA LEU A 164 -5.81 -18.05 -14.73
C LEU A 164 -6.75 -18.77 -13.76
N GLY A 165 -7.79 -18.10 -13.27
CA GLY A 165 -8.83 -18.70 -12.42
C GLY A 165 -8.34 -19.20 -11.06
N THR A 166 -7.10 -18.85 -10.65
CA THR A 166 -6.47 -19.27 -9.40
C THR A 166 -6.30 -18.10 -8.44
N GLY A 167 -6.05 -18.40 -7.17
CA GLY A 167 -6.10 -17.43 -6.08
C GLY A 167 -4.99 -16.36 -6.09
N ILE A 168 -5.14 -15.34 -6.91
CA ILE A 168 -4.40 -14.07 -6.81
C ILE A 168 -5.25 -13.05 -6.04
N ILE A 169 -4.62 -12.23 -5.20
CA ILE A 169 -5.27 -11.16 -4.45
C ILE A 169 -4.82 -9.82 -5.01
N ILE A 170 -5.77 -8.99 -5.45
CA ILE A 170 -5.49 -7.64 -5.98
C ILE A 170 -6.08 -6.63 -5.02
N VAL A 171 -5.23 -5.91 -4.30
CA VAL A 171 -5.63 -4.82 -3.39
C VAL A 171 -5.65 -3.52 -4.17
N VAL A 172 -6.84 -2.99 -4.41
CA VAL A 172 -7.06 -1.68 -5.01
C VAL A 172 -7.14 -0.65 -3.91
N ASN A 173 -6.11 0.18 -3.79
CA ASN A 173 -6.04 1.31 -2.87
C ASN A 173 -6.68 2.54 -3.53
N ASP A 174 -7.95 2.78 -3.26
CA ASP A 174 -8.72 3.89 -3.83
C ASP A 174 -8.78 5.05 -2.82
N ASN A 175 -8.17 6.16 -3.19
CA ASN A 175 -8.24 7.41 -2.43
C ASN A 175 -8.69 8.59 -3.31
N GLU A 176 -9.27 8.28 -4.49
CA GLU A 176 -9.83 9.20 -5.48
C GLU A 176 -8.79 10.10 -6.18
N MET A 177 -7.51 9.83 -5.93
CA MET A 177 -6.41 10.66 -6.40
C MET A 177 -5.31 9.83 -7.05
N SER A 178 -4.86 10.29 -8.19
CA SER A 178 -3.54 10.02 -8.75
C SER A 178 -2.51 10.97 -8.09
N ILE A 179 -1.76 11.74 -8.88
CA ILE A 179 -1.10 12.96 -8.37
C ILE A 179 -2.20 14.00 -8.12
N ALA A 180 -2.94 14.37 -9.19
CA ALA A 180 -4.16 15.16 -9.17
C ALA A 180 -5.41 14.28 -9.08
N GLU A 181 -6.59 14.89 -9.16
CA GLU A 181 -7.88 14.17 -9.22
C GLU A 181 -7.96 13.24 -10.43
N ASN A 182 -8.61 12.10 -10.25
CA ASN A 182 -8.79 11.11 -11.29
C ASN A 182 -9.92 11.48 -12.27
N HIS A 183 -9.67 11.34 -13.56
CA HIS A 183 -10.64 11.55 -14.62
C HIS A 183 -10.69 10.34 -15.57
N GLY A 184 -11.89 9.88 -15.92
CA GLY A 184 -12.10 8.76 -16.86
C GLY A 184 -13.27 7.86 -16.49
N GLY A 185 -13.61 6.94 -17.40
CA GLY A 185 -14.76 6.07 -17.25
C GLY A 185 -14.68 5.10 -16.07
N ILE A 186 -13.50 4.54 -15.81
CA ILE A 186 -13.28 3.59 -14.73
C ILE A 186 -13.56 4.23 -13.35
N TYR A 187 -13.20 5.50 -13.16
CA TYR A 187 -13.39 6.20 -11.89
C TYR A 187 -14.87 6.45 -11.57
N LYS A 188 -15.74 6.51 -12.61
CA LYS A 188 -17.21 6.56 -12.39
C LYS A 188 -17.69 5.24 -11.78
N ASN A 189 -17.11 4.10 -12.21
CA ASN A 189 -17.47 2.81 -11.63
C ASN A 189 -16.91 2.66 -10.21
N LEU A 190 -15.65 3.03 -9.97
CA LEU A 190 -15.06 3.04 -8.61
C LEU A 190 -15.88 3.91 -7.66
N ARG A 191 -16.32 5.11 -8.09
CA ARG A 191 -17.21 5.96 -7.32
C ARG A 191 -18.55 5.27 -7.01
N ALA A 192 -19.20 4.67 -8.00
CA ALA A 192 -20.46 3.96 -7.79
C ALA A 192 -20.29 2.79 -6.80
N LEU A 193 -19.14 2.10 -6.84
CA LEU A 193 -18.79 1.04 -5.90
C LEU A 193 -18.62 1.59 -4.48
N ARG A 194 -17.96 2.73 -4.29
CA ARG A 194 -17.83 3.39 -2.99
C ARG A 194 -19.19 3.85 -2.47
N GLU A 195 -19.94 4.61 -3.25
CA GLU A 195 -21.27 5.15 -2.88
C GLU A 195 -22.29 4.06 -2.52
N SER A 196 -22.14 2.86 -3.09
CA SER A 196 -23.02 1.71 -2.82
C SER A 196 -22.44 0.72 -1.80
N ASN A 197 -21.35 1.04 -1.12
CA ASN A 197 -20.64 0.13 -0.25
C ASN A 197 -20.36 -1.24 -0.92
N GLY A 198 -19.88 -1.18 -2.17
CA GLY A 198 -19.52 -2.35 -2.97
C GLY A 198 -20.68 -3.12 -3.60
N SER A 199 -21.93 -2.70 -3.40
CA SER A 199 -23.14 -3.42 -3.84
C SER A 199 -23.65 -3.02 -5.23
N CYS A 200 -23.00 -2.08 -5.92
CA CYS A 200 -23.40 -1.62 -7.26
C CYS A 200 -23.54 -2.82 -8.22
N GLU A 201 -24.70 -2.88 -8.92
CA GLU A 201 -24.98 -3.93 -9.90
C GLU A 201 -23.93 -3.96 -11.03
N HIS A 202 -23.54 -2.77 -11.49
CA HIS A 202 -22.49 -2.63 -12.51
C HIS A 202 -21.10 -2.63 -11.89
N ASN A 203 -20.68 -3.79 -11.38
CA ASN A 203 -19.34 -3.99 -10.86
C ASN A 203 -18.44 -4.56 -11.95
N TRP A 204 -17.53 -3.75 -12.44
CA TRP A 204 -16.62 -4.07 -13.51
C TRP A 204 -15.70 -5.26 -13.17
N PHE A 205 -15.21 -5.35 -11.91
CA PHE A 205 -14.39 -6.50 -11.50
C PHE A 205 -15.17 -7.82 -11.52
N LYS A 206 -16.41 -7.79 -11.03
CA LYS A 206 -17.29 -8.99 -11.10
C LYS A 206 -17.64 -9.36 -12.52
N ALA A 207 -17.78 -8.39 -13.42
CA ALA A 207 -18.04 -8.65 -14.84
C ALA A 207 -16.89 -9.41 -15.53
N TRP A 208 -15.67 -9.30 -14.99
CA TRP A 208 -14.48 -10.03 -15.44
C TRP A 208 -14.24 -11.34 -14.68
N GLY A 209 -15.12 -11.71 -13.75
CA GLY A 209 -15.04 -12.99 -13.05
C GLY A 209 -14.30 -12.96 -11.71
N PHE A 210 -13.89 -11.78 -11.23
CA PHE A 210 -13.28 -11.67 -9.92
C PHE A 210 -14.29 -11.82 -8.77
N GLU A 211 -13.91 -12.52 -7.72
CA GLU A 211 -14.51 -12.29 -6.41
C GLU A 211 -14.17 -10.86 -5.97
N TYR A 212 -15.12 -10.18 -5.30
CA TYR A 212 -14.97 -8.79 -4.97
C TYR A 212 -15.37 -8.50 -3.53
N LYS A 213 -14.47 -7.85 -2.80
CA LYS A 213 -14.68 -7.33 -1.45
C LYS A 213 -14.45 -5.83 -1.44
N TYR A 214 -15.32 -5.11 -0.74
CA TYR A 214 -15.18 -3.67 -0.53
C TYR A 214 -15.01 -3.36 0.94
N LEU A 215 -14.15 -2.40 1.27
CA LEU A 215 -13.96 -1.86 2.61
C LEU A 215 -13.91 -0.33 2.57
N GLU A 216 -14.92 0.30 3.16
CA GLU A 216 -14.99 1.77 3.30
C GLU A 216 -13.95 2.32 4.28
N GLU A 217 -13.73 1.63 5.39
CA GLU A 217 -12.82 2.05 6.45
C GLU A 217 -11.37 1.59 6.18
N GLY A 218 -10.80 1.97 5.04
CA GLY A 218 -9.47 1.54 4.58
C GLY A 218 -8.28 2.04 5.40
N ASN A 219 -8.51 2.85 6.43
CA ASN A 219 -7.50 3.23 7.44
C ASN A 219 -7.82 2.68 8.85
N ASN A 220 -8.69 1.68 8.95
CA ASN A 220 -9.01 0.97 10.19
C ASN A 220 -8.32 -0.40 10.20
N ILE A 221 -7.30 -0.59 11.05
CA ILE A 221 -6.48 -1.82 11.09
C ILE A 221 -7.33 -3.06 11.37
N GLU A 222 -8.28 -2.98 12.31
CA GLU A 222 -9.13 -4.12 12.66
C GLU A 222 -9.98 -4.57 11.47
N LYS A 223 -10.60 -3.63 10.76
CA LYS A 223 -11.40 -3.89 9.56
C LYS A 223 -10.55 -4.40 8.37
N LEU A 224 -9.35 -3.87 8.24
CA LEU A 224 -8.39 -4.34 7.25
C LEU A 224 -7.96 -5.78 7.52
N ILE A 225 -7.69 -6.13 8.78
CA ILE A 225 -7.37 -7.51 9.17
C ILE A 225 -8.56 -8.42 8.85
N GLU A 226 -9.79 -8.05 9.22
CA GLU A 226 -10.99 -8.84 8.93
C GLU A 226 -11.14 -9.14 7.42
N VAL A 227 -10.98 -8.12 6.57
CA VAL A 227 -11.13 -8.31 5.12
C VAL A 227 -9.99 -9.13 4.52
N PHE A 228 -8.74 -8.92 4.95
CA PHE A 228 -7.60 -9.68 4.43
C PHE A 228 -7.62 -11.15 4.90
N GLU A 229 -8.01 -11.43 6.15
CA GLU A 229 -8.23 -12.81 6.62
C GLU A 229 -9.33 -13.51 5.81
N SER A 230 -10.37 -12.79 5.38
CA SER A 230 -11.48 -13.36 4.58
C SER A 230 -11.08 -13.78 3.17
N VAL A 231 -9.91 -13.34 2.68
CA VAL A 231 -9.41 -13.64 1.32
C VAL A 231 -8.07 -14.39 1.32
N LYS A 232 -7.49 -14.59 2.51
CA LYS A 232 -6.27 -15.37 2.66
C LYS A 232 -6.49 -16.79 2.17
N ASP A 233 -5.49 -17.32 1.46
CA ASP A 233 -5.52 -18.66 0.88
C ASP A 233 -6.71 -18.88 -0.07
N THR A 234 -7.22 -17.81 -0.71
CA THR A 234 -8.29 -17.92 -1.71
C THR A 234 -7.84 -18.79 -2.89
N ASP A 235 -8.78 -19.55 -3.43
CA ASP A 235 -8.60 -20.36 -4.65
C ASP A 235 -9.08 -19.66 -5.93
N LYS A 236 -9.61 -18.42 -5.79
CA LYS A 236 -10.15 -17.63 -6.89
C LYS A 236 -9.49 -16.27 -7.00
N PRO A 237 -9.40 -15.70 -8.20
CA PRO A 237 -8.92 -14.34 -8.37
C PRO A 237 -9.85 -13.37 -7.63
N THR A 238 -9.28 -12.62 -6.70
CA THR A 238 -10.04 -11.80 -5.75
C THR A 238 -9.54 -10.36 -5.75
N VAL A 239 -10.46 -9.41 -5.87
CA VAL A 239 -10.21 -7.98 -5.71
C VAL A 239 -10.69 -7.54 -4.33
N VAL A 240 -9.78 -6.93 -3.57
CA VAL A 240 -10.08 -6.23 -2.32
C VAL A 240 -9.93 -4.72 -2.58
N HIS A 241 -11.06 -4.04 -2.69
CA HIS A 241 -11.14 -2.61 -2.94
C HIS A 241 -11.27 -1.88 -1.60
N ILE A 242 -10.22 -1.17 -1.18
CA ILE A 242 -10.19 -0.42 0.07
C ILE A 242 -10.26 1.08 -0.21
N HIS A 243 -11.12 1.80 0.50
CA HIS A 243 -11.21 3.26 0.43
C HIS A 243 -10.36 3.88 1.53
N THR A 244 -9.30 4.60 1.14
CA THR A 244 -8.31 5.19 2.07
C THR A 244 -8.26 6.71 1.95
N GLU A 245 -7.72 7.35 2.98
CA GLU A 245 -7.46 8.79 2.97
C GLU A 245 -6.00 9.07 2.61
N LYS A 246 -5.75 9.64 1.43
CA LYS A 246 -4.39 10.07 1.04
C LYS A 246 -3.87 11.13 2.01
N GLY A 247 -2.71 10.86 2.63
CA GLY A 247 -2.14 11.76 3.63
C GLY A 247 -2.63 11.53 5.06
N HIS A 248 -3.32 10.41 5.31
CA HIS A 248 -3.94 10.08 6.60
C HIS A 248 -3.00 10.30 7.80
N GLY A 249 -3.54 10.93 8.85
CA GLY A 249 -2.80 11.26 10.08
C GLY A 249 -1.87 12.47 9.97
N PHE A 250 -1.81 13.16 8.82
CA PHE A 250 -1.05 14.40 8.65
C PHE A 250 -1.92 15.49 8.01
N ALA A 251 -2.52 16.33 8.84
CA ALA A 251 -3.51 17.32 8.43
C ALA A 251 -3.11 18.20 7.21
N PRO A 252 -1.85 18.66 7.05
CA PRO A 252 -1.45 19.38 5.85
C PRO A 252 -1.58 18.57 4.56
N ALA A 253 -1.27 17.27 4.61
CA ALA A 253 -1.38 16.39 3.43
C ALA A 253 -2.84 16.06 3.10
N VAL A 254 -3.67 15.87 4.10
CA VAL A 254 -5.12 15.66 3.94
C VAL A 254 -5.78 16.90 3.32
N ALA A 255 -5.38 18.09 3.77
CA ALA A 255 -5.92 19.36 3.28
C ALA A 255 -5.46 19.73 1.85
N ASN A 256 -4.35 19.19 1.37
CA ASN A 256 -3.80 19.49 0.05
C ASN A 256 -3.10 18.26 -0.55
N LYS A 257 -3.91 17.28 -0.93
CA LYS A 257 -3.47 15.92 -1.35
C LYS A 257 -2.52 15.94 -2.56
N GLU A 258 -2.69 16.89 -3.50
CA GLU A 258 -1.86 17.01 -4.70
C GLU A 258 -0.46 17.52 -4.35
N VAL A 259 -0.35 18.62 -3.63
CA VAL A 259 0.93 19.20 -3.21
C VAL A 259 1.76 18.23 -2.37
N TRP A 260 1.07 17.43 -1.53
CA TRP A 260 1.71 16.45 -0.65
C TRP A 260 1.83 15.05 -1.26
N HIS A 261 1.65 14.91 -2.57
CA HIS A 261 1.93 13.63 -3.24
C HIS A 261 3.42 13.27 -3.12
N TRP A 262 4.29 14.22 -3.49
CA TRP A 262 5.74 14.13 -3.38
C TRP A 262 6.31 15.48 -2.94
N GLY A 263 7.36 15.48 -2.13
CA GLY A 263 7.96 16.71 -1.65
C GLY A 263 9.48 16.68 -1.58
N MET A 264 10.09 17.87 -1.77
CA MET A 264 11.47 18.14 -1.38
C MET A 264 11.60 18.14 0.14
N PRO A 265 12.81 18.04 0.70
CA PRO A 265 13.02 18.23 2.14
C PRO A 265 12.34 19.49 2.67
N PHE A 266 11.74 19.40 3.84
CA PHE A 266 11.01 20.49 4.47
C PHE A 266 11.19 20.48 5.99
N HIS A 267 11.04 21.64 6.64
CA HIS A 267 11.04 21.71 8.09
C HIS A 267 9.61 21.65 8.63
N PHE A 268 9.35 20.72 9.54
CA PHE A 268 8.16 20.75 10.36
C PHE A 268 8.54 20.68 11.84
N VAL A 269 7.78 21.40 12.67
CA VAL A 269 7.98 21.40 14.12
C VAL A 269 6.82 20.63 14.73
N PHE A 270 7.09 19.44 15.24
CA PHE A 270 6.15 18.79 16.13
C PHE A 270 6.06 19.58 17.43
N ARG A 271 4.95 20.24 17.67
CA ARG A 271 4.60 20.64 19.04
C ARG A 271 3.86 19.47 19.67
N SER A 272 4.30 19.10 20.86
CA SER A 272 3.64 18.11 21.70
C SER A 272 2.12 18.31 21.70
N VAL A 273 1.38 17.30 21.27
CA VAL A 273 -0.04 17.00 21.45
C VAL A 273 -1.11 18.09 21.20
N GLU A 274 -0.77 19.36 21.05
CA GLU A 274 -1.75 20.41 20.77
C GLU A 274 -1.31 21.29 19.58
N GLN A 275 -1.87 20.97 18.41
CA GLN A 275 -1.89 21.70 17.13
C GLN A 275 -0.58 21.76 16.30
N PRO A 276 -0.61 21.30 15.04
CA PRO A 276 0.46 21.56 14.08
C PRO A 276 0.42 23.02 13.63
N LYS A 277 1.49 23.76 13.86
CA LYS A 277 1.65 25.11 13.32
C LYS A 277 2.82 25.17 12.33
N THR A 278 2.47 25.57 11.14
CA THR A 278 3.27 26.24 10.10
C THR A 278 4.46 25.48 9.52
N ILE A 279 4.22 24.91 8.36
CA ILE A 279 5.24 24.51 7.39
C ILE A 279 5.77 25.78 6.72
N ARG A 280 7.08 25.97 6.75
CA ARG A 280 7.76 26.93 5.87
C ARG A 280 8.48 26.13 4.81
N ASN A 281 8.03 26.24 3.56
CA ASN A 281 8.81 25.78 2.42
C ASN A 281 10.10 26.62 2.37
N ILE A 282 11.23 25.94 2.29
CA ILE A 282 12.50 26.60 1.93
C ILE A 282 12.50 26.69 0.42
N GLN A 283 12.46 27.90 -0.10
CA GLN A 283 12.76 28.18 -1.50
C GLN A 283 14.26 28.09 -1.73
#